data_ad56a2a39302b0daa2232c7b4946fe6e
#
_entry.id   ad56a2a39302b0daa2232c7b4946fe6e
#
_cell.length_a   1.000
_cell.length_b   1.000
_cell.length_c   1.000
_cell.angle_alpha   90.00
_cell.angle_beta   90.00
_cell.angle_gamma   90.00
#
_symmetry.space_group_name_H-M   'P 1'
#
loop_
_entity.id
_entity.type
_entity.pdbx_description
1 polymer ?
#
loop_
_entity_poly.entity_id
_entity_poly.type
_entity_poly.pdbx_seq_one_letter_code
_entity_poly.pdbx_strand_id
1 'polypeptide(L)'
;AFVASAIGGMKVFAPRAEKNLIVKINNKERRKAIRSAIAASKYTIIDAKIEVLKKTAEVKKSMESNNLGKELERAKIKKVRAGKGTRRGRKYKTKVGPLLVFSKVCPALIAAENIQGIDAVIVNNLNAELLAPGGQPGRSTVWSSDAIKRLKEENLFN
;
A
#
# COMPACT_ATOMS: atom_id res chain seq x y z
N ALA A 1 -40.45 8.86 -10.43
CA ALA A 1 -41.01 8.13 -11.57
C ALA A 1 -40.54 6.67 -11.56
N PHE A 2 -41.45 5.73 -11.89
CA PHE A 2 -41.10 4.31 -11.91
C PHE A 2 -40.57 3.83 -13.27
N VAL A 3 -40.58 4.67 -14.29
CA VAL A 3 -40.15 4.34 -15.65
C VAL A 3 -38.68 4.71 -15.81
N ALA A 4 -37.86 3.77 -16.27
CA ALA A 4 -36.42 3.95 -16.39
C ALA A 4 -36.00 5.05 -17.39
N SER A 5 -36.80 5.31 -18.41
CA SER A 5 -36.57 6.35 -19.42
C SER A 5 -37.01 7.76 -19.01
N ALA A 6 -37.70 7.91 -17.88
CA ALA A 6 -38.12 9.22 -17.39
C ALA A 6 -36.98 9.96 -16.66
N ILE A 7 -36.99 11.29 -16.71
CA ILE A 7 -36.06 12.12 -15.92
C ILE A 7 -36.33 11.87 -14.43
N GLY A 8 -35.27 11.49 -13.67
CA GLY A 8 -35.40 11.05 -12.27
C GLY A 8 -36.06 9.68 -12.10
N GLY A 9 -36.13 8.88 -13.16
CA GLY A 9 -36.71 7.55 -13.17
C GLY A 9 -35.89 6.48 -12.48
N MET A 10 -36.43 5.29 -12.38
CA MET A 10 -35.82 4.14 -11.73
C MET A 10 -34.64 3.60 -12.55
N LYS A 11 -33.53 3.27 -11.86
CA LYS A 11 -32.39 2.63 -12.49
C LYS A 11 -32.72 1.17 -12.80
N VAL A 12 -32.58 0.74 -14.07
CA VAL A 12 -32.97 -0.61 -14.55
C VAL A 12 -32.23 -1.71 -13.77
N PHE A 13 -30.89 -1.59 -13.65
CA PHE A 13 -30.06 -2.47 -12.84
C PHE A 13 -29.46 -1.69 -11.67
N ALA A 14 -30.29 -1.41 -10.68
CA ALA A 14 -29.86 -0.71 -9.49
C ALA A 14 -28.82 -1.58 -8.71
N PRO A 15 -27.76 -0.98 -8.15
CA PRO A 15 -26.85 -1.71 -7.29
C PRO A 15 -27.58 -2.19 -6.03
N ARG A 16 -27.48 -3.49 -5.72
CA ARG A 16 -28.07 -4.11 -4.53
C ARG A 16 -26.99 -4.41 -3.51
N ALA A 17 -27.32 -4.26 -2.21
CA ALA A 17 -26.40 -4.57 -1.12
C ALA A 17 -26.02 -6.06 -1.05
N GLU A 18 -26.93 -6.94 -1.48
CA GLU A 18 -26.76 -8.40 -1.49
C GLU A 18 -25.78 -8.90 -2.56
N LYS A 19 -25.46 -8.05 -3.55
CA LYS A 19 -24.57 -8.44 -4.64
C LYS A 19 -23.14 -8.68 -4.10
N ASN A 20 -22.66 -9.91 -4.26
CA ASN A 20 -21.27 -10.23 -3.96
C ASN A 20 -20.33 -9.60 -5.03
N LEU A 21 -19.50 -8.66 -4.59
CA LEU A 21 -18.53 -7.98 -5.45
C LEU A 21 -17.14 -8.65 -5.38
N ILE A 22 -16.95 -9.65 -4.51
CA ILE A 22 -15.69 -10.34 -4.36
C ILE A 22 -15.51 -11.33 -5.51
N VAL A 23 -14.48 -11.10 -6.32
CA VAL A 23 -14.08 -12.02 -7.39
C VAL A 23 -13.03 -12.98 -6.84
N LYS A 24 -13.26 -14.27 -6.96
CA LYS A 24 -12.32 -15.32 -6.55
C LYS A 24 -11.20 -15.40 -7.60
N ILE A 25 -9.96 -15.23 -7.16
CA ILE A 25 -8.74 -15.33 -7.97
C ILE A 25 -7.98 -16.58 -7.53
N ASN A 26 -7.39 -17.31 -8.48
CA ASN A 26 -6.57 -18.47 -8.19
C ASN A 26 -5.29 -18.10 -7.45
N ASN A 27 -4.88 -18.90 -6.49
CA ASN A 27 -3.68 -18.64 -5.68
C ASN A 27 -2.41 -18.50 -6.52
N LYS A 28 -2.25 -19.31 -7.57
CA LYS A 28 -1.10 -19.22 -8.49
C LYS A 28 -1.07 -17.90 -9.27
N GLU A 29 -2.22 -17.41 -9.71
CA GLU A 29 -2.36 -16.10 -10.37
C GLU A 29 -2.02 -14.97 -9.41
N ARG A 30 -2.54 -15.01 -8.18
CA ARG A 30 -2.22 -14.03 -7.14
C ARG A 30 -0.72 -14.00 -6.85
N ARG A 31 -0.07 -15.15 -6.68
CA ARG A 31 1.38 -15.23 -6.46
C ARG A 31 2.18 -14.68 -7.64
N LYS A 32 1.79 -15.01 -8.87
CA LYS A 32 2.40 -14.46 -10.08
C LYS A 32 2.28 -12.93 -10.15
N ALA A 33 1.12 -12.39 -9.80
CA ALA A 33 0.91 -10.94 -9.75
C ALA A 33 1.83 -10.26 -8.72
N ILE A 34 2.00 -10.84 -7.52
CA ILE A 34 2.90 -10.31 -6.50
C ILE A 34 4.35 -10.32 -6.99
N ARG A 35 4.83 -11.42 -7.58
CA ARG A 35 6.18 -11.51 -8.16
C ARG A 35 6.42 -10.46 -9.24
N SER A 36 5.46 -10.29 -10.14
CA SER A 36 5.52 -9.27 -11.20
C SER A 36 5.58 -7.86 -10.61
N ALA A 37 4.78 -7.58 -9.57
CA ALA A 37 4.78 -6.28 -8.90
C ALA A 37 6.09 -6.01 -8.14
N ILE A 38 6.71 -7.03 -7.50
CA ILE A 38 8.03 -6.90 -6.88
C ILE A 38 9.08 -6.55 -7.93
N ALA A 39 9.09 -7.25 -9.06
CA ALA A 39 10.05 -7.01 -10.14
C ALA A 39 9.92 -5.59 -10.75
N ALA A 40 8.71 -5.04 -10.78
CA ALA A 40 8.43 -3.70 -11.30
C ALA A 40 8.61 -2.56 -10.28
N SER A 41 8.82 -2.88 -9.01
CA SER A 41 9.01 -1.89 -7.94
C SER A 41 10.44 -1.35 -7.93
N LYS A 42 10.59 -0.09 -7.44
CA LYS A 42 11.90 0.48 -7.13
C LYS A 42 12.29 0.05 -5.72
N TYR A 43 13.24 -0.85 -5.57
CA TYR A 43 13.61 -1.39 -4.27
C TYR A 43 14.88 -0.74 -3.70
N THR A 44 14.89 -0.60 -2.38
CA THR A 44 16.04 -0.21 -1.57
C THR A 44 16.16 -1.20 -0.41
N ILE A 45 17.35 -1.68 -0.14
CA ILE A 45 17.61 -2.63 0.95
C ILE A 45 18.24 -1.85 2.11
N ILE A 46 17.70 -2.06 3.30
CA ILE A 46 18.21 -1.44 4.54
C ILE A 46 18.60 -2.53 5.54
N ASP A 47 19.54 -2.23 6.39
CA ASP A 47 20.00 -3.14 7.44
C ASP A 47 18.87 -3.61 8.35
N ALA A 48 18.98 -4.84 8.87
CA ALA A 48 18.04 -5.40 9.84
C ALA A 48 17.86 -4.55 11.10
N LYS A 49 18.84 -3.72 11.44
CA LYS A 49 18.78 -2.79 12.58
C LYS A 49 17.56 -1.88 12.59
N ILE A 50 16.96 -1.61 11.41
CA ILE A 50 15.73 -0.82 11.33
C ILE A 50 14.57 -1.48 12.10
N GLU A 51 14.52 -2.81 12.18
CA GLU A 51 13.41 -3.53 12.84
C GLU A 51 13.37 -3.32 14.36
N VAL A 52 14.49 -2.93 14.97
CA VAL A 52 14.61 -2.70 16.42
C VAL A 52 14.19 -1.28 16.82
N LEU A 53 14.09 -0.36 15.87
CA LEU A 53 13.76 1.04 16.14
C LEU A 53 12.34 1.18 16.67
N LYS A 54 12.19 1.93 17.77
CA LYS A 54 10.88 2.15 18.43
C LYS A 54 10.28 3.52 18.11
N LYS A 55 11.12 4.50 17.74
CA LYS A 55 10.66 5.88 17.54
C LYS A 55 10.47 6.20 16.05
N THR A 56 9.37 6.88 15.75
CA THR A 56 9.07 7.36 14.38
C THR A 56 10.16 8.25 13.81
N ALA A 57 10.79 9.09 14.66
CA ALA A 57 11.88 9.97 14.25
C ALA A 57 13.13 9.20 13.80
N GLU A 58 13.44 8.08 14.44
CA GLU A 58 14.59 7.22 14.09
C GLU A 58 14.34 6.51 12.77
N VAL A 59 13.14 5.94 12.59
CA VAL A 59 12.74 5.32 11.31
C VAL A 59 12.79 6.34 10.17
N LYS A 60 12.28 7.55 10.39
CA LYS A 60 12.33 8.62 9.40
C LYS A 60 13.76 9.00 9.03
N LYS A 61 14.67 9.18 10.01
CA LYS A 61 16.09 9.45 9.76
C LYS A 61 16.75 8.33 8.94
N SER A 62 16.46 7.09 9.27
CA SER A 62 16.96 5.93 8.51
C SER A 62 16.49 5.95 7.05
N MET A 63 15.27 6.37 6.78
CA MET A 63 14.78 6.53 5.40
C MET A 63 15.42 7.70 4.67
N GLU A 64 15.61 8.84 5.35
CA GLU A 64 16.27 10.02 4.80
C GLU A 64 17.74 9.72 4.42
N SER A 65 18.47 8.97 5.25
CA SER A 65 19.83 8.52 4.94
C SER A 65 19.91 7.59 3.71
N ASN A 66 18.81 6.89 3.38
CA ASN A 66 18.71 6.03 2.21
C ASN A 66 18.08 6.74 0.98
N ASN A 67 18.24 8.06 0.87
CA ASN A 67 17.78 8.88 -0.25
C ASN A 67 16.26 8.94 -0.48
N LEU A 68 15.45 8.60 0.51
CA LEU A 68 13.99 8.62 0.41
C LEU A 68 13.36 9.93 0.92
N GLY A 69 14.16 10.93 1.30
CA GLY A 69 13.68 12.20 1.83
C GLY A 69 12.70 12.92 0.90
N LYS A 70 13.01 12.97 -0.41
CA LYS A 70 12.12 13.58 -1.42
C LYS A 70 10.76 12.87 -1.52
N GLU A 71 10.74 11.53 -1.41
CA GLU A 71 9.50 10.74 -1.40
C GLU A 71 8.66 11.00 -0.15
N LEU A 72 9.31 11.15 1.01
CA LEU A 72 8.65 11.50 2.26
C LEU A 72 8.01 12.89 2.21
N GLU A 73 8.71 13.88 1.67
CA GLU A 73 8.17 15.22 1.47
C GLU A 73 6.98 15.22 0.50
N ARG A 74 7.10 14.49 -0.61
CA ARG A 74 6.02 14.30 -1.57
C ARG A 74 4.77 13.68 -0.93
N ALA A 75 4.95 12.71 -0.03
CA ALA A 75 3.87 12.01 0.66
C ALA A 75 3.14 12.87 1.70
N LYS A 76 3.82 13.85 2.29
CA LYS A 76 3.22 14.79 3.26
C LYS A 76 2.18 15.73 2.65
N ILE A 77 2.23 15.96 1.34
CA ILE A 77 1.36 16.95 0.69
C ILE A 77 -0.08 16.44 0.68
N LYS A 78 -0.94 17.11 1.42
CA LYS A 78 -2.40 16.89 1.43
C LYS A 78 -3.07 17.84 0.46
N LYS A 79 -3.93 17.32 -0.43
CA LYS A 79 -4.79 18.12 -1.29
C LYS A 79 -6.24 17.97 -0.86
N VAL A 80 -7.02 19.04 -0.92
CA VAL A 80 -8.47 18.96 -0.75
C VAL A 80 -9.05 18.24 -1.95
N ARG A 81 -9.89 17.25 -1.68
CA ARG A 81 -10.54 16.45 -2.71
C ARG A 81 -11.66 17.24 -3.37
N ALA A 82 -11.69 17.26 -4.70
CA ALA A 82 -12.79 17.87 -5.44
C ALA A 82 -14.06 17.00 -5.37
N GLY A 83 -15.24 17.63 -5.53
CA GLY A 83 -16.51 16.97 -5.63
C GLY A 83 -17.12 16.50 -4.30
N LYS A 84 -18.12 15.62 -4.39
CA LYS A 84 -18.96 15.15 -3.25
C LYS A 84 -18.19 14.38 -2.17
N GLY A 85 -16.97 13.91 -2.46
CA GLY A 85 -16.11 13.21 -1.49
C GLY A 85 -15.79 14.03 -0.24
N THR A 86 -15.66 15.34 -0.39
CA THR A 86 -15.42 16.29 0.71
C THR A 86 -16.54 16.25 1.75
N ARG A 87 -17.80 16.25 1.29
CA ARG A 87 -19.00 16.18 2.15
C ARG A 87 -19.20 14.81 2.79
N ARG A 88 -18.60 13.75 2.21
CA ARG A 88 -18.71 12.36 2.68
C ARG A 88 -17.56 11.92 3.59
N GLY A 89 -16.95 12.83 4.33
CA GLY A 89 -15.87 12.53 5.27
C GLY A 89 -14.49 12.28 4.63
N ARG A 90 -14.34 12.43 3.31
CA ARG A 90 -13.09 12.22 2.56
C ARG A 90 -12.50 13.53 2.06
N LYS A 91 -12.33 14.49 2.97
CA LYS A 91 -11.89 15.87 2.64
C LYS A 91 -10.51 15.90 1.96
N TYR A 92 -9.58 15.09 2.42
CA TYR A 92 -8.20 15.13 1.93
C TYR A 92 -7.85 13.93 1.05
N LYS A 93 -6.98 14.17 0.08
CA LYS A 93 -6.30 13.14 -0.70
C LYS A 93 -4.80 13.25 -0.42
N THR A 94 -4.20 12.17 0.06
CA THR A 94 -2.76 12.05 0.27
C THR A 94 -2.13 11.25 -0.86
N LYS A 95 -0.87 11.49 -1.14
CA LYS A 95 -0.10 10.67 -2.08
C LYS A 95 0.39 9.41 -1.39
N VAL A 96 0.42 8.32 -2.11
CA VAL A 96 1.03 7.07 -1.63
C VAL A 96 2.54 7.24 -1.65
N GLY A 97 3.18 7.02 -0.51
CA GLY A 97 4.63 7.09 -0.34
C GLY A 97 5.29 5.72 -0.43
N PRO A 98 6.52 5.59 0.08
CA PRO A 98 7.26 4.33 0.09
C PRO A 98 6.53 3.24 0.87
N LEU A 99 6.76 1.98 0.49
CA LEU A 99 6.33 0.80 1.22
C LEU A 99 7.50 0.24 2.01
N LEU A 100 7.35 0.06 3.32
CA LEU A 100 8.33 -0.62 4.18
C LEU A 100 7.94 -2.08 4.36
N VAL A 101 8.88 -3.00 4.12
CA VAL A 101 8.66 -4.43 4.25
C VAL A 101 9.58 -4.99 5.32
N PHE A 102 8.97 -5.56 6.37
CA PHE A 102 9.65 -6.14 7.52
C PHE A 102 9.56 -7.67 7.54
N SER A 103 10.49 -8.31 8.24
CA SER A 103 10.52 -9.77 8.37
C SER A 103 9.38 -10.30 9.25
N LYS A 104 9.10 -9.63 10.37
CA LYS A 104 8.11 -10.03 11.38
C LYS A 104 7.45 -8.81 12.02
N VAL A 105 6.49 -9.03 12.89
CA VAL A 105 5.92 -7.98 13.73
C VAL A 105 7.04 -7.41 14.62
N CYS A 106 7.36 -6.15 14.40
CA CYS A 106 8.44 -5.46 15.11
C CYS A 106 7.99 -4.06 15.55
N PRO A 107 8.67 -3.45 16.54
CA PRO A 107 8.33 -2.11 16.99
C PRO A 107 8.39 -1.07 15.87
N ALA A 108 9.31 -1.25 14.93
CA ALA A 108 9.47 -0.34 13.79
C ALA A 108 8.26 -0.35 12.84
N LEU A 109 7.51 -1.46 12.76
CA LEU A 109 6.29 -1.52 11.95
C LEU A 109 5.27 -0.50 12.47
N ILE A 110 4.99 -0.51 13.77
CA ILE A 110 4.06 0.43 14.42
C ILE A 110 4.57 1.87 14.30
N ALA A 111 5.89 2.06 14.48
CA ALA A 111 6.51 3.38 14.35
C ALA A 111 6.42 3.91 12.91
N ALA A 112 6.54 3.05 11.90
CA ALA A 112 6.47 3.41 10.49
C ALA A 112 5.04 3.76 10.04
N GLU A 113 4.02 3.03 10.50
CA GLU A 113 2.61 3.30 10.19
C GLU A 113 2.16 4.68 10.64
N ASN A 114 2.79 5.25 11.67
CA ASN A 114 2.49 6.61 12.12
C ASN A 114 3.13 7.70 11.23
N ILE A 115 3.97 7.35 10.27
CA ILE A 115 4.56 8.32 9.35
C ILE A 115 3.62 8.53 8.16
N GLN A 116 3.27 9.79 7.90
CA GLN A 116 2.29 10.11 6.87
C GLN A 116 2.71 9.63 5.48
N GLY A 117 1.82 8.84 4.86
CA GLY A 117 1.98 8.35 3.49
C GLY A 117 2.88 7.13 3.35
N ILE A 118 3.42 6.60 4.43
CA ILE A 118 4.13 5.33 4.45
C ILE A 118 3.14 4.21 4.76
N ASP A 119 3.28 3.12 4.04
CA ASP A 119 2.65 1.85 4.39
C ASP A 119 3.75 0.92 4.90
N ALA A 120 3.48 0.22 6.00
CA ALA A 120 4.39 -0.77 6.57
C ALA A 120 3.72 -2.14 6.57
N VAL A 121 4.44 -3.18 6.19
CA VAL A 121 3.87 -4.51 6.06
C VAL A 121 4.91 -5.59 6.37
N ILE A 122 4.43 -6.74 6.85
CA ILE A 122 5.25 -7.95 7.00
C ILE A 122 5.28 -8.68 5.66
N VAL A 123 6.40 -9.33 5.33
CA VAL A 123 6.57 -10.07 4.08
C VAL A 123 5.41 -11.00 3.77
N ASN A 124 4.86 -11.71 4.77
CA ASN A 124 3.76 -12.66 4.58
C ASN A 124 2.44 -12.00 4.15
N ASN A 125 2.23 -10.74 4.54
CA ASN A 125 1.03 -9.97 4.24
C ASN A 125 1.17 -9.12 2.97
N LEU A 126 2.29 -9.27 2.26
CA LEU A 126 2.54 -8.52 1.04
C LEU A 126 1.53 -8.89 -0.04
N ASN A 127 1.01 -7.88 -0.73
CA ASN A 127 0.06 -8.06 -1.83
C ASN A 127 0.40 -7.14 -3.00
N ALA A 128 -0.19 -7.44 -4.17
CA ALA A 128 0.05 -6.68 -5.39
C ALA A 128 -0.46 -5.24 -5.31
N GLU A 129 -1.51 -4.97 -4.55
CA GLU A 129 -2.08 -3.62 -4.37
C GLU A 129 -1.11 -2.71 -3.60
N LEU A 130 -0.46 -3.23 -2.56
CA LEU A 130 0.55 -2.47 -1.81
C LEU A 130 1.79 -2.16 -2.65
N LEU A 131 2.21 -3.08 -3.50
CA LEU A 131 3.38 -2.90 -4.38
C LEU A 131 3.09 -2.00 -5.57
N ALA A 132 1.91 -2.11 -6.15
CA ALA A 132 1.48 -1.38 -7.34
C ALA A 132 0.11 -0.74 -7.13
N PRO A 133 0.00 0.32 -6.31
CA PRO A 133 -1.26 0.97 -6.00
C PRO A 133 -1.92 1.53 -7.27
N GLY A 134 -3.18 1.15 -7.48
CA GLY A 134 -3.92 1.50 -8.68
C GLY A 134 -3.48 0.74 -9.95
N GLY A 135 -2.73 -0.37 -9.80
CA GLY A 135 -2.24 -1.16 -10.93
C GLY A 135 -1.03 -0.54 -11.66
N GLN A 136 -0.47 0.55 -11.14
CA GLN A 136 0.68 1.22 -11.76
C GLN A 136 1.98 0.77 -11.10
N PRO A 137 2.99 0.34 -11.87
CA PRO A 137 4.29 -0.08 -11.34
C PRO A 137 5.13 1.12 -10.86
N GLY A 138 6.22 0.83 -10.16
CA GLY A 138 7.26 1.81 -9.83
C GLY A 138 7.12 2.48 -8.46
N ARG A 139 6.32 1.92 -7.53
CA ARG A 139 6.34 2.34 -6.13
C ARG A 139 7.71 2.07 -5.52
N SER A 140 8.22 3.03 -4.75
CA SER A 140 9.44 2.82 -3.95
C SER A 140 9.16 1.83 -2.82
N THR A 141 9.90 0.73 -2.76
CA THR A 141 9.79 -0.30 -1.73
C THR A 141 11.11 -0.41 -0.96
N VAL A 142 11.01 -0.46 0.34
CA VAL A 142 12.14 -0.53 1.25
C VAL A 142 12.08 -1.86 2.00
N TRP A 143 13.10 -2.65 1.84
CA TRP A 143 13.17 -3.99 2.42
C TRP A 143 14.20 -4.05 3.53
N SER A 144 13.82 -4.62 4.67
CA SER A 144 14.84 -5.01 5.65
C SER A 144 15.63 -6.21 5.11
N SER A 145 16.90 -6.32 5.45
CA SER A 145 17.73 -7.45 5.02
C SER A 145 17.19 -8.79 5.50
N ASP A 146 16.57 -8.84 6.67
CA ASP A 146 15.95 -10.05 7.22
C ASP A 146 14.61 -10.38 6.52
N ALA A 147 13.89 -9.40 6.02
CA ALA A 147 12.70 -9.64 5.20
C ALA A 147 13.05 -10.39 3.90
N ILE A 148 14.17 -10.03 3.27
CA ILE A 148 14.64 -10.70 2.05
C ILE A 148 15.09 -12.12 2.34
N LYS A 149 15.83 -12.35 3.44
CA LYS A 149 16.24 -13.70 3.86
C LYS A 149 15.00 -14.58 4.04
N ARG A 150 14.01 -14.09 4.79
CA ARG A 150 12.77 -14.80 5.05
C ARG A 150 11.97 -15.10 3.77
N LEU A 151 11.90 -14.15 2.84
CA LEU A 151 11.24 -14.35 1.54
C LEU A 151 11.87 -15.52 0.78
N LYS A 152 13.21 -15.65 0.84
CA LYS A 152 13.95 -16.73 0.19
C LYS A 152 13.81 -18.06 0.91
N GLU A 153 13.94 -18.08 2.24
CA GLU A 153 13.88 -19.30 3.07
C GLU A 153 12.50 -19.96 3.04
N GLU A 154 11.44 -19.17 3.16
CA GLU A 154 10.06 -19.67 3.16
C GLU A 154 9.50 -19.85 1.73
N ASN A 155 10.26 -19.55 0.66
CA ASN A 155 9.80 -19.60 -0.74
C ASN A 155 8.44 -18.91 -0.95
N LEU A 156 8.25 -17.76 -0.33
CA LEU A 156 7.00 -17.03 -0.38
C LEU A 156 6.69 -16.62 -1.83
N PHE A 157 5.45 -16.79 -2.22
CA PHE A 157 4.93 -16.42 -3.54
C PHE A 157 5.43 -17.27 -4.73
N ASN A 158 5.99 -18.44 -4.50
CA ASN A 158 6.29 -19.44 -5.55
C ASN A 158 5.07 -20.28 -5.94
#